data_e4e3f27b3457256bb726c1ac80bbef60
#
_entry.id   e4e3f27b3457256bb726c1ac80bbef60
#
_cell.length_a   1.000
_cell.length_b   1.000
_cell.length_c   1.000
_cell.angle_alpha   90.00
_cell.angle_beta   90.00
_cell.angle_gamma   90.00
#
_symmetry.space_group_name_H-M   'P 1'
#
loop_
_entity.id
_entity.type
_entity.pdbx_description
1 polymer ?
#
loop_
_entity_poly.entity_id
_entity_poly.type
_entity_poly.pdbx_seq_one_letter_code
_entity_poly.pdbx_strand_id
1 'polypeptide(L)'
;MKKVIFIVFVGTIAVFSLQGLWMKSMYRAYTHQTIETMESALGTSIGKEISYREKKQPFKDPKNPTFVYKRAKDMTPEERSSLKGDTLNFDVLRAKNIGSNMYDVLLQISQDKLIEKENYIRLHTLDSLFQAELQKAKIEARYRLMIYDKDTIVTEQTGTLKESSEATSSTRLFPIGTKGLQFLQVKADIGLSAFLRQMLYILMASVGMVAVILGCVVYLMVVIRKKNLL
;
A
#
# COMPACT_ATOMS: atom_id res chain seq x y z
N MET A 1 -2.69 -29.50 45.50
CA MET A 1 -1.86 -28.34 45.19
C MET A 1 -1.09 -28.49 43.85
N LYS A 2 -0.28 -29.54 43.62
CA LYS A 2 0.48 -29.70 42.36
C LYS A 2 -0.37 -29.62 41.07
N LYS A 3 -1.57 -30.24 41.06
CA LYS A 3 -2.50 -30.22 39.91
C LYS A 3 -3.02 -28.79 39.58
N VAL A 4 -3.33 -27.98 40.59
CA VAL A 4 -3.82 -26.60 40.42
C VAL A 4 -2.71 -25.71 39.84
N ILE A 5 -1.49 -25.83 40.36
CA ILE A 5 -0.33 -25.10 39.85
C ILE A 5 -0.07 -25.45 38.39
N PHE A 6 -0.17 -26.74 38.03
CA PHE A 6 0.01 -27.19 36.66
C PHE A 6 -1.05 -26.62 35.72
N ILE A 7 -2.34 -26.62 36.11
CA ILE A 7 -3.43 -26.04 35.30
C ILE A 7 -3.21 -24.54 35.07
N VAL A 8 -2.83 -23.81 36.14
CA VAL A 8 -2.52 -22.37 36.02
C VAL A 8 -1.35 -22.11 35.08
N PHE A 9 -0.28 -22.90 35.18
CA PHE A 9 0.88 -22.78 34.32
C PHE A 9 0.53 -23.03 32.85
N VAL A 10 -0.21 -24.12 32.56
CA VAL A 10 -0.69 -24.42 31.20
C VAL A 10 -1.62 -23.32 30.68
N GLY A 11 -2.54 -22.83 31.50
CA GLY A 11 -3.41 -21.70 31.13
C GLY A 11 -2.65 -20.43 30.81
N THR A 12 -1.63 -20.11 31.60
CA THR A 12 -0.77 -18.93 31.33
C THR A 12 -0.01 -19.06 30.02
N ILE A 13 0.57 -20.24 29.74
CA ILE A 13 1.24 -20.49 28.45
C ILE A 13 0.25 -20.34 27.29
N ALA A 14 -0.95 -20.89 27.42
CA ALA A 14 -1.98 -20.78 26.38
C ALA A 14 -2.35 -19.31 26.09
N VAL A 15 -2.51 -18.48 27.13
CA VAL A 15 -2.80 -17.05 26.98
C VAL A 15 -1.66 -16.32 26.28
N PHE A 16 -0.41 -16.55 26.68
CA PHE A 16 0.74 -15.92 25.98
C PHE A 16 0.89 -16.37 24.53
N SER A 17 0.64 -17.65 24.26
CA SER A 17 0.66 -18.19 22.89
C SER A 17 -0.42 -17.53 22.02
N LEU A 18 -1.63 -17.40 22.56
CA LEU A 18 -2.73 -16.73 21.85
C LEU A 18 -2.43 -15.25 21.58
N GLN A 19 -1.84 -14.54 22.55
CA GLN A 19 -1.42 -13.14 22.36
C GLN A 19 -0.34 -13.01 21.29
N GLY A 20 0.63 -13.92 21.25
CA GLY A 20 1.67 -13.93 20.22
C GLY A 20 1.08 -14.14 18.81
N LEU A 21 0.14 -15.08 18.67
CA LEU A 21 -0.57 -15.31 17.41
C LEU A 21 -1.40 -14.10 16.99
N TRP A 22 -2.12 -13.50 17.94
CA TRP A 22 -2.90 -12.30 17.69
C TRP A 22 -2.02 -11.12 17.23
N MET A 23 -0.90 -10.87 17.92
CA MET A 23 0.05 -9.82 17.55
C MET A 23 0.62 -10.03 16.15
N LYS A 24 0.98 -11.26 15.78
CA LYS A 24 1.44 -11.61 14.44
C LYS A 24 0.36 -11.33 13.38
N SER A 25 -0.89 -11.67 13.67
CA SER A 25 -2.02 -11.39 12.77
C SER A 25 -2.24 -9.89 12.59
N MET A 26 -2.21 -9.12 13.67
CA MET A 26 -2.35 -7.66 13.65
C MET A 26 -1.21 -6.98 12.90
N TYR A 27 0.03 -7.44 13.07
CA TYR A 27 1.16 -6.92 12.31
C TYR A 27 1.02 -7.17 10.81
N ARG A 28 0.55 -8.34 10.41
CA ARG A 28 0.26 -8.65 9.00
C ARG A 28 -0.83 -7.74 8.43
N ALA A 29 -1.94 -7.57 9.16
CA ALA A 29 -3.02 -6.68 8.76
C ALA A 29 -2.55 -5.23 8.63
N TYR A 30 -1.76 -4.75 9.58
CA TYR A 30 -1.15 -3.42 9.56
C TYR A 30 -0.24 -3.22 8.33
N THR A 31 0.63 -4.20 8.05
CA THR A 31 1.52 -4.15 6.89
C THR A 31 0.73 -4.10 5.58
N HIS A 32 -0.30 -4.94 5.45
CA HIS A 32 -1.17 -4.96 4.27
C HIS A 32 -1.89 -3.62 4.08
N GLN A 33 -2.53 -3.09 5.12
CA GLN A 33 -3.20 -1.80 5.10
C GLN A 33 -2.25 -0.65 4.75
N THR A 34 -1.03 -0.69 5.28
CA THR A 34 0.00 0.32 4.99
C THR A 34 0.38 0.28 3.51
N ILE A 35 0.58 -0.91 2.92
CA ILE A 35 0.89 -1.07 1.50
C ILE A 35 -0.27 -0.58 0.63
N GLU A 36 -1.51 -0.92 0.93
CA GLU A 36 -2.69 -0.41 0.20
C GLU A 36 -2.78 1.12 0.24
N THR A 37 -2.50 1.70 1.41
CA THR A 37 -2.47 3.17 1.55
C THR A 37 -1.32 3.79 0.75
N MET A 38 -0.14 3.14 0.72
CA MET A 38 0.98 3.57 -0.11
C MET A 38 0.66 3.46 -1.60
N GLU A 39 -0.05 2.43 -2.03
CA GLU A 39 -0.53 2.29 -3.42
C GLU A 39 -1.47 3.42 -3.81
N SER A 40 -2.43 3.75 -2.95
CA SER A 40 -3.35 4.88 -3.16
C SER A 40 -2.59 6.22 -3.22
N ALA A 41 -1.64 6.43 -2.30
CA ALA A 41 -0.79 7.63 -2.28
C ALA A 41 0.06 7.73 -3.55
N LEU A 42 0.60 6.61 -4.05
CA LEU A 42 1.38 6.56 -5.28
C LEU A 42 0.52 6.92 -6.48
N GLY A 43 -0.68 6.35 -6.62
CA GLY A 43 -1.62 6.69 -7.69
C GLY A 43 -1.98 8.18 -7.70
N THR A 44 -2.24 8.76 -6.52
CA THR A 44 -2.49 10.20 -6.37
C THR A 44 -1.28 11.04 -6.78
N SER A 45 -0.08 10.61 -6.40
CA SER A 45 1.17 11.30 -6.72
C SER A 45 1.48 11.27 -8.21
N ILE A 46 1.24 10.14 -8.88
CA ILE A 46 1.34 10.02 -10.35
C ILE A 46 0.39 11.00 -11.03
N GLY A 47 -0.87 11.08 -10.60
CA GLY A 47 -1.84 12.04 -11.18
C GLY A 47 -1.40 13.50 -11.03
N LYS A 48 -0.82 13.85 -9.88
CA LYS A 48 -0.28 15.21 -9.65
C LYS A 48 0.97 15.49 -10.48
N GLU A 49 1.85 14.52 -10.63
CA GLU A 49 3.07 14.64 -11.42
C GLU A 49 2.74 14.82 -12.91
N ILE A 50 1.76 14.07 -13.43
CA ILE A 50 1.22 14.26 -14.79
C ILE A 50 0.69 15.69 -14.94
N SER A 51 -0.17 16.14 -14.04
CA SER A 51 -0.73 17.50 -14.09
C SER A 51 0.35 18.59 -14.01
N TYR A 52 1.43 18.35 -13.28
CA TYR A 52 2.57 19.27 -13.22
C TYR A 52 3.32 19.35 -14.55
N ARG A 53 3.54 18.21 -15.22
CA ARG A 53 4.17 18.18 -16.54
C ARG A 53 3.31 18.81 -17.62
N GLU A 54 1.99 18.57 -17.59
CA GLU A 54 1.03 19.18 -18.52
C GLU A 54 1.01 20.72 -18.39
N LYS A 55 1.07 21.26 -17.18
CA LYS A 55 1.14 22.71 -16.97
C LYS A 55 2.41 23.36 -17.51
N LYS A 56 3.54 22.65 -17.43
CA LYS A 56 4.84 23.16 -17.95
C LYS A 56 4.94 23.13 -19.48
N GLN A 57 4.23 22.20 -20.11
CA GLN A 57 4.13 22.10 -21.57
C GLN A 57 2.65 21.96 -21.95
N PRO A 58 1.89 23.07 -21.93
CA PRO A 58 0.49 23.00 -22.31
C PRO A 58 0.37 22.44 -23.72
N PHE A 59 -0.57 21.54 -23.93
CA PHE A 59 -0.90 21.06 -25.26
C PHE A 59 -1.19 22.25 -26.15
N LYS A 60 -0.39 22.43 -27.19
CA LYS A 60 -0.57 23.55 -28.14
C LYS A 60 -1.89 23.51 -28.92
N ASP A 61 -2.67 22.45 -28.73
CA ASP A 61 -3.94 22.28 -29.38
C ASP A 61 -5.06 22.83 -28.46
N PRO A 62 -5.73 23.93 -28.82
CA PRO A 62 -6.77 24.56 -28.01
C PRO A 62 -8.04 23.70 -27.88
N LYS A 63 -8.13 22.61 -28.61
CA LYS A 63 -9.20 21.62 -28.44
C LYS A 63 -8.81 20.71 -27.29
N ASN A 64 -9.30 21.04 -26.09
CA ASN A 64 -9.29 20.10 -24.99
C ASN A 64 -9.66 18.72 -25.53
N PRO A 65 -8.82 17.67 -25.33
CA PRO A 65 -9.25 16.33 -25.70
C PRO A 65 -10.46 15.99 -24.83
N THR A 66 -11.63 16.14 -25.39
CA THR A 66 -12.86 15.71 -24.73
C THR A 66 -12.84 14.19 -24.77
N PHE A 67 -12.48 13.57 -23.66
CA PHE A 67 -12.59 12.12 -23.52
C PHE A 67 -14.08 11.78 -23.45
N VAL A 68 -14.65 11.34 -24.54
CA VAL A 68 -16.01 10.79 -24.55
C VAL A 68 -15.92 9.31 -24.25
N TYR A 69 -16.29 8.94 -23.02
CA TYR A 69 -16.48 7.54 -22.67
C TYR A 69 -17.85 7.08 -23.15
N LYS A 70 -17.87 6.15 -24.09
CA LYS A 70 -19.08 5.46 -24.52
C LYS A 70 -18.79 3.97 -24.65
N ARG A 71 -19.63 3.13 -24.05
CA ARG A 71 -19.45 1.68 -24.19
C ARG A 71 -19.69 1.29 -25.64
N ALA A 72 -18.88 0.41 -26.19
CA ALA A 72 -19.00 -0.04 -27.58
C ALA A 72 -20.39 -0.56 -27.93
N LYS A 73 -21.12 -1.14 -26.97
CA LYS A 73 -22.52 -1.60 -27.15
C LYS A 73 -23.52 -0.46 -27.24
N ASP A 74 -23.20 0.71 -26.70
CA ASP A 74 -24.08 1.88 -26.65
C ASP A 74 -23.78 2.86 -27.81
N MET A 75 -22.85 2.50 -28.71
CA MET A 75 -22.50 3.27 -29.90
C MET A 75 -23.32 2.83 -31.11
N THR A 76 -23.85 3.80 -31.87
CA THR A 76 -24.43 3.52 -33.16
C THR A 76 -23.37 3.13 -34.20
N PRO A 77 -23.72 2.40 -35.28
CA PRO A 77 -22.79 2.07 -36.34
C PRO A 77 -22.11 3.31 -36.97
N GLU A 78 -22.85 4.42 -37.07
CA GLU A 78 -22.36 5.69 -37.60
C GLU A 78 -21.33 6.35 -36.65
N GLU A 79 -21.57 6.31 -35.34
CA GLU A 79 -20.64 6.78 -34.33
C GLU A 79 -19.35 5.97 -34.33
N ARG A 80 -19.44 4.63 -34.53
CA ARG A 80 -18.24 3.78 -34.64
C ARG A 80 -17.41 4.10 -35.88
N SER A 81 -18.07 4.41 -37.01
CA SER A 81 -17.39 4.75 -38.26
C SER A 81 -16.80 6.18 -38.26
N SER A 82 -17.35 7.07 -37.44
CA SER A 82 -16.89 8.47 -37.30
C SER A 82 -15.75 8.66 -36.30
N LEU A 83 -15.39 7.62 -35.53
CA LEU A 83 -14.28 7.66 -34.59
C LEU A 83 -12.95 7.83 -35.33
N LYS A 84 -12.48 9.07 -35.42
CA LYS A 84 -11.14 9.42 -35.88
C LYS A 84 -10.21 9.42 -34.64
N GLY A 85 -9.50 8.32 -34.41
CA GLY A 85 -8.53 8.23 -33.34
C GLY A 85 -8.31 6.80 -32.87
N ASP A 86 -7.31 6.58 -32.02
CA ASP A 86 -7.04 5.29 -31.42
C ASP A 86 -8.17 4.92 -30.45
N THR A 87 -8.88 3.86 -30.77
CA THR A 87 -9.84 3.26 -29.85
C THR A 87 -9.10 2.35 -28.88
N LEU A 88 -9.11 2.70 -27.60
CA LEU A 88 -8.58 1.85 -26.55
C LEU A 88 -9.72 0.95 -26.02
N ASN A 89 -9.52 -0.35 -26.12
CA ASN A 89 -10.43 -1.31 -25.51
C ASN A 89 -10.09 -1.47 -24.02
N PHE A 90 -10.96 -0.93 -23.15
CA PHE A 90 -10.76 -0.97 -21.71
C PHE A 90 -10.66 -2.40 -21.16
N ASP A 91 -11.41 -3.36 -21.69
CA ASP A 91 -11.37 -4.74 -21.24
C ASP A 91 -10.02 -5.39 -21.56
N VAL A 92 -9.42 -5.05 -22.71
CA VAL A 92 -8.06 -5.50 -23.07
C VAL A 92 -7.01 -4.88 -22.15
N LEU A 93 -7.12 -3.59 -21.84
CA LEU A 93 -6.20 -2.92 -20.93
C LEU A 93 -6.30 -3.48 -19.50
N ARG A 94 -7.52 -3.74 -19.04
CA ARG A 94 -7.77 -4.40 -17.75
C ARG A 94 -7.22 -5.82 -17.71
N ALA A 95 -7.43 -6.61 -18.76
CA ALA A 95 -6.88 -7.95 -18.87
C ALA A 95 -5.35 -7.99 -18.86
N LYS A 96 -4.69 -6.91 -19.34
CA LYS A 96 -3.23 -6.71 -19.28
C LYS A 96 -2.74 -6.11 -17.96
N ASN A 97 -3.60 -5.97 -16.95
CA ASN A 97 -3.28 -5.31 -15.66
C ASN A 97 -2.75 -3.86 -15.80
N ILE A 98 -3.09 -3.17 -16.90
CA ILE A 98 -2.65 -1.78 -17.15
C ILE A 98 -3.41 -0.78 -16.27
N GLY A 99 -4.59 -1.14 -15.76
CA GLY A 99 -5.35 -0.32 -14.83
C GLY A 99 -6.48 -1.10 -14.17
N SER A 100 -6.72 -0.85 -12.90
CA SER A 100 -7.78 -1.52 -12.13
C SER A 100 -9.14 -0.82 -12.30
N ASN A 101 -9.10 0.46 -12.65
CA ASN A 101 -10.29 1.30 -12.85
C ASN A 101 -10.06 2.30 -14.01
N MET A 102 -11.12 3.02 -14.38
CA MET A 102 -11.07 4.00 -15.47
C MET A 102 -10.04 5.11 -15.22
N TYR A 103 -9.87 5.54 -13.97
CA TYR A 103 -8.91 6.58 -13.62
C TYR A 103 -7.48 6.13 -13.91
N ASP A 104 -7.12 4.92 -13.50
CA ASP A 104 -5.80 4.35 -13.79
C ASP A 104 -5.52 4.31 -15.31
N VAL A 105 -6.51 3.91 -16.11
CA VAL A 105 -6.36 3.87 -17.57
C VAL A 105 -6.16 5.26 -18.15
N LEU A 106 -6.92 6.25 -17.69
CA LEU A 106 -6.73 7.64 -18.12
C LEU A 106 -5.34 8.19 -17.77
N LEU A 107 -4.83 7.84 -16.59
CA LEU A 107 -3.45 8.19 -16.22
C LEU A 107 -2.43 7.58 -17.18
N GLN A 108 -2.61 6.31 -17.58
CA GLN A 108 -1.70 5.65 -18.54
C GLN A 108 -1.75 6.29 -19.93
N ILE A 109 -2.94 6.65 -20.42
CA ILE A 109 -3.09 7.36 -21.69
C ILE A 109 -2.41 8.74 -21.64
N SER A 110 -2.58 9.47 -20.53
CA SER A 110 -1.92 10.75 -20.34
C SER A 110 -0.39 10.60 -20.29
N GLN A 111 0.11 9.53 -19.67
CA GLN A 111 1.54 9.19 -19.67
C GLN A 111 2.05 8.96 -21.09
N ASP A 112 1.37 8.16 -21.90
CA ASP A 112 1.79 7.89 -23.29
C ASP A 112 1.91 9.20 -24.10
N LYS A 113 0.91 10.09 -23.99
CA LYS A 113 0.94 11.39 -24.67
C LYS A 113 2.10 12.29 -24.23
N LEU A 114 2.50 12.21 -22.96
CA LEU A 114 3.64 12.95 -22.44
C LEU A 114 4.95 12.34 -22.92
N ILE A 115 5.06 11.01 -22.95
CA ILE A 115 6.23 10.28 -23.47
C ILE A 115 6.43 10.57 -24.96
N GLU A 116 5.36 10.61 -25.79
CA GLU A 116 5.43 10.98 -27.21
C GLU A 116 5.99 12.38 -27.43
N LYS A 117 5.91 13.25 -26.43
CA LYS A 117 6.49 14.60 -26.42
C LYS A 117 7.86 14.67 -25.74
N GLU A 118 8.51 13.54 -25.53
CA GLU A 118 9.78 13.42 -24.81
C GLU A 118 9.75 13.99 -23.38
N ASN A 119 8.54 14.11 -22.81
CA ASN A 119 8.34 14.58 -21.44
C ASN A 119 8.16 13.40 -20.49
N TYR A 120 9.27 12.75 -20.16
CA TYR A 120 9.33 11.57 -19.32
C TYR A 120 9.01 11.88 -17.87
N ILE A 121 8.62 10.85 -17.10
CA ILE A 121 8.34 10.94 -15.68
C ILE A 121 9.59 11.42 -14.92
N ARG A 122 9.40 12.37 -14.02
CA ARG A 122 10.48 12.92 -13.20
C ARG A 122 10.44 12.28 -11.83
N LEU A 123 11.27 11.25 -11.64
CA LEU A 123 11.25 10.44 -10.43
C LEU A 123 11.44 11.28 -9.15
N HIS A 124 12.30 12.30 -9.18
CA HIS A 124 12.51 13.19 -8.03
C HIS A 124 11.26 14.04 -7.69
N THR A 125 10.55 14.53 -8.71
CA THR A 125 9.29 15.27 -8.49
C THR A 125 8.21 14.34 -7.92
N LEU A 126 8.12 13.13 -8.48
CA LEU A 126 7.20 12.10 -8.02
C LEU A 126 7.49 11.70 -6.57
N ASP A 127 8.77 11.54 -6.21
CA ASP A 127 9.20 11.23 -4.84
C ASP A 127 8.75 12.30 -3.84
N SER A 128 8.98 13.58 -4.17
CA SER A 128 8.54 14.69 -3.32
C SER A 128 7.02 14.72 -3.12
N LEU A 129 6.25 14.45 -4.18
CA LEU A 129 4.79 14.37 -4.12
C LEU A 129 4.34 13.16 -3.31
N PHE A 130 4.98 12.02 -3.51
CA PHE A 130 4.68 10.79 -2.78
C PHE A 130 4.96 10.93 -1.29
N GLN A 131 6.10 11.52 -0.93
CA GLN A 131 6.43 11.83 0.46
C GLN A 131 5.38 12.73 1.13
N ALA A 132 4.89 13.75 0.41
CA ALA A 132 3.83 14.62 0.91
C ALA A 132 2.51 13.84 1.14
N GLU A 133 2.15 12.90 0.27
CA GLU A 133 0.95 12.06 0.46
C GLU A 133 1.13 11.07 1.62
N LEU A 134 2.31 10.48 1.80
CA LEU A 134 2.60 9.61 2.94
C LEU A 134 2.51 10.38 4.27
N GLN A 135 3.00 11.62 4.32
CA GLN A 135 2.87 12.47 5.50
C GLN A 135 1.40 12.78 5.85
N LYS A 136 0.57 13.08 4.84
CA LYS A 136 -0.88 13.26 5.03
C LYS A 136 -1.55 12.01 5.57
N ALA A 137 -1.15 10.85 5.07
CA ALA A 137 -1.63 9.55 5.54
C ALA A 137 -1.04 9.12 6.89
N LYS A 138 -0.10 9.91 7.46
CA LYS A 138 0.63 9.61 8.71
C LYS A 138 1.38 8.27 8.66
N ILE A 139 1.92 7.92 7.49
CA ILE A 139 2.71 6.71 7.30
C ILE A 139 4.18 7.04 7.54
N GLU A 140 4.77 6.42 8.56
CA GLU A 140 6.20 6.47 8.87
C GLU A 140 6.86 5.18 8.35
N ALA A 141 7.16 5.11 7.06
CA ALA A 141 7.89 4.00 6.47
C ALA A 141 9.10 4.52 5.69
N ARG A 142 10.19 3.76 5.73
CA ARG A 142 11.30 3.98 4.80
C ARG A 142 10.96 3.27 3.50
N TYR A 143 11.13 3.97 2.39
CA TYR A 143 10.75 3.42 1.09
C TYR A 143 11.80 3.72 0.02
N ARG A 144 11.72 2.98 -1.06
CA ARG A 144 12.47 3.18 -2.29
C ARG A 144 11.50 3.11 -3.46
N LEU A 145 11.46 4.17 -4.24
CA LEU A 145 10.69 4.29 -5.48
C LEU A 145 11.60 3.88 -6.64
N MET A 146 11.16 2.94 -7.45
CA MET A 146 11.98 2.33 -8.50
C MET A 146 11.22 2.28 -9.81
N ILE A 147 11.90 2.63 -10.90
CA ILE A 147 11.41 2.40 -12.26
C ILE A 147 12.13 1.18 -12.82
N TYR A 148 11.35 0.25 -13.33
CA TYR A 148 11.82 -0.97 -13.99
C TYR A 148 11.52 -0.88 -15.47
N ASP A 149 12.46 -1.33 -16.28
CA ASP A 149 12.21 -1.62 -17.68
C ASP A 149 11.62 -3.04 -17.85
N LYS A 150 11.12 -3.34 -19.04
CA LYS A 150 10.44 -4.61 -19.38
C LYS A 150 11.21 -5.86 -18.93
N ASP A 151 12.55 -5.78 -18.91
CA ASP A 151 13.43 -6.88 -18.51
C ASP A 151 13.72 -6.91 -16.99
N THR A 152 12.91 -6.22 -16.16
CA THR A 152 13.08 -6.11 -14.71
C THR A 152 14.39 -5.44 -14.27
N ILE A 153 15.04 -4.72 -15.16
CA ILE A 153 16.23 -3.93 -14.86
C ILE A 153 15.79 -2.60 -14.24
N VAL A 154 16.35 -2.27 -13.08
CA VAL A 154 16.12 -0.97 -12.43
C VAL A 154 16.84 0.11 -13.23
N THR A 155 16.09 1.04 -13.82
CA THR A 155 16.64 2.16 -14.59
C THR A 155 16.87 3.39 -13.72
N GLU A 156 15.96 3.66 -12.79
CA GLU A 156 16.06 4.76 -11.84
C GLU A 156 15.53 4.37 -10.47
N GLN A 157 16.10 4.97 -9.42
CA GLN A 157 15.62 4.78 -8.04
C GLN A 157 15.82 6.05 -7.20
N THR A 158 14.90 6.27 -6.25
CA THR A 158 14.98 7.33 -5.23
C THR A 158 14.27 6.89 -3.96
N GLY A 159 14.39 7.66 -2.88
CA GLY A 159 13.66 7.42 -1.64
C GLY A 159 14.54 7.43 -0.40
N THR A 160 13.94 7.09 0.74
CA THR A 160 14.56 7.14 2.06
C THR A 160 15.21 5.82 2.50
N LEU A 161 14.91 4.70 1.82
CA LEU A 161 15.48 3.39 2.11
C LEU A 161 16.81 3.23 1.39
N LYS A 162 17.88 2.96 2.15
CA LYS A 162 19.22 2.74 1.60
C LYS A 162 19.27 1.52 0.69
N GLU A 163 20.10 1.56 -0.33
CA GLU A 163 20.24 0.49 -1.33
C GLU A 163 20.61 -0.86 -0.72
N SER A 164 21.45 -0.85 0.30
CA SER A 164 21.87 -2.04 1.04
C SER A 164 20.83 -2.60 2.01
N SER A 165 19.71 -1.91 2.22
CA SER A 165 18.65 -2.36 3.14
C SER A 165 17.62 -3.18 2.40
N GLU A 166 17.27 -4.34 2.94
CA GLU A 166 16.18 -5.16 2.44
C GLU A 166 14.82 -4.51 2.74
N ALA A 167 13.97 -4.47 1.74
CA ALA A 167 12.59 -4.06 1.91
C ALA A 167 11.76 -5.23 2.42
N THR A 168 10.92 -4.99 3.42
CA THR A 168 10.04 -6.01 3.99
C THR A 168 8.78 -6.22 3.16
N SER A 169 8.41 -5.24 2.34
CA SER A 169 7.18 -5.24 1.55
C SER A 169 7.33 -4.43 0.26
N SER A 170 6.48 -4.71 -0.71
CA SER A 170 6.44 -3.96 -1.98
C SER A 170 5.00 -3.73 -2.42
N THR A 171 4.77 -2.61 -3.11
CA THR A 171 3.52 -2.36 -3.82
C THR A 171 3.41 -3.22 -5.08
N ARG A 172 2.22 -3.26 -5.67
CA ARG A 172 2.08 -3.78 -7.02
C ARG A 172 2.92 -2.97 -8.03
N LEU A 173 3.20 -3.56 -9.17
CA LEU A 173 3.82 -2.87 -10.30
C LEU A 173 2.78 -1.95 -10.96
N PHE A 174 3.08 -0.66 -11.03
CA PHE A 174 2.28 0.34 -11.73
C PHE A 174 2.89 0.54 -13.13
N PRO A 175 2.17 0.23 -14.20
CA PRO A 175 2.69 0.46 -15.54
C PRO A 175 2.83 1.96 -15.82
N ILE A 176 3.86 2.34 -16.57
CA ILE A 176 4.06 3.68 -17.08
C ILE A 176 3.70 3.65 -18.56
N GLY A 177 2.50 4.17 -18.88
CA GLY A 177 1.93 4.11 -20.21
C GLY A 177 1.24 2.78 -20.55
N THR A 178 0.50 2.78 -21.67
CA THR A 178 -0.30 1.62 -22.08
C THR A 178 0.53 0.52 -22.78
N LYS A 179 1.75 0.85 -23.20
CA LYS A 179 2.66 -0.10 -23.89
C LYS A 179 3.27 -1.13 -22.94
N GLY A 180 3.25 -0.88 -21.62
CA GLY A 180 3.79 -1.80 -20.61
C GLY A 180 5.29 -2.05 -20.77
N LEU A 181 6.05 -1.03 -21.18
CA LEU A 181 7.51 -1.10 -21.33
C LEU A 181 8.23 -0.77 -20.03
N GLN A 182 7.62 0.09 -19.23
CA GLN A 182 8.18 0.53 -17.96
C GLN A 182 7.16 0.35 -16.83
N PHE A 183 7.67 0.09 -15.63
CA PHE A 183 6.85 -0.10 -14.43
C PHE A 183 7.45 0.67 -13.27
N LEU A 184 6.58 1.21 -12.46
CA LEU A 184 6.92 1.88 -11.21
C LEU A 184 6.54 0.98 -10.04
N GLN A 185 7.42 0.87 -9.05
CA GLN A 185 7.17 0.12 -7.83
C GLN A 185 7.76 0.84 -6.64
N VAL A 186 7.07 0.75 -5.51
CA VAL A 186 7.62 1.16 -4.21
C VAL A 186 7.98 -0.09 -3.43
N LYS A 187 9.22 -0.16 -2.99
CA LYS A 187 9.67 -1.11 -1.96
C LYS A 187 9.75 -0.37 -0.64
N ALA A 188 9.16 -0.94 0.41
CA ALA A 188 9.08 -0.30 1.71
C ALA A 188 9.59 -1.22 2.82
N ASP A 189 10.22 -0.61 3.80
CA ASP A 189 10.52 -1.22 5.09
C ASP A 189 9.55 -0.68 6.13
N ILE A 190 8.56 -1.50 6.47
CA ILE A 190 7.55 -1.19 7.47
C ILE A 190 8.04 -1.72 8.80
N GLY A 191 8.76 -0.86 9.52
CA GLY A 191 9.41 -1.22 10.78
C GLY A 191 8.40 -1.65 11.86
N LEU A 192 8.77 -2.68 12.62
CA LEU A 192 8.00 -3.13 13.79
C LEU A 192 7.80 -2.00 14.81
N SER A 193 8.74 -1.06 14.91
CA SER A 193 8.65 0.10 15.80
C SER A 193 7.48 1.03 15.49
N ALA A 194 7.18 1.24 14.20
CA ALA A 194 6.03 2.05 13.77
C ALA A 194 4.70 1.36 14.15
N PHE A 195 4.60 0.05 13.91
CA PHE A 195 3.48 -0.76 14.34
C PHE A 195 3.29 -0.71 15.87
N LEU A 196 4.34 -0.94 16.65
CA LEU A 196 4.26 -0.92 18.12
C LEU A 196 3.83 0.46 18.65
N ARG A 197 4.31 1.56 18.06
CA ARG A 197 3.91 2.92 18.45
C ARG A 197 2.42 3.15 18.22
N GLN A 198 1.90 2.72 17.07
CA GLN A 198 0.48 2.87 16.73
C GLN A 198 -0.42 1.98 17.58
N MET A 199 0.05 0.78 17.94
CA MET A 199 -0.70 -0.19 18.74
C MET A 199 -0.45 -0.11 20.23
N LEU A 200 0.33 0.88 20.70
CA LEU A 200 0.79 0.99 22.09
C LEU A 200 -0.36 0.89 23.10
N TYR A 201 -1.45 1.62 22.88
CA TYR A 201 -2.61 1.60 23.79
C TYR A 201 -3.27 0.21 23.87
N ILE A 202 -3.40 -0.47 22.76
CA ILE A 202 -4.00 -1.82 22.69
C ILE A 202 -3.07 -2.82 23.38
N LEU A 203 -1.77 -2.70 23.17
CA LEU A 203 -0.76 -3.54 23.83
C LEU A 203 -0.76 -3.32 25.34
N MET A 204 -0.80 -2.08 25.81
CA MET A 204 -0.87 -1.76 27.25
C MET A 204 -2.15 -2.30 27.88
N ALA A 205 -3.30 -2.17 27.23
CA ALA A 205 -4.56 -2.73 27.69
C ALA A 205 -4.50 -4.26 27.78
N SER A 206 -3.91 -4.92 26.79
CA SER A 206 -3.72 -6.37 26.76
C SER A 206 -2.82 -6.87 27.89
N VAL A 207 -1.68 -6.22 28.11
CA VAL A 207 -0.76 -6.54 29.21
C VAL A 207 -1.46 -6.31 30.58
N GLY A 208 -2.20 -5.22 30.72
CA GLY A 208 -2.98 -4.93 31.92
C GLY A 208 -4.01 -6.03 32.23
N MET A 209 -4.74 -6.51 31.22
CA MET A 209 -5.70 -7.61 31.38
C MET A 209 -5.02 -8.90 31.86
N VAL A 210 -3.87 -9.24 31.29
CA VAL A 210 -3.09 -10.43 31.73
C VAL A 210 -2.63 -10.28 33.17
N ALA A 211 -2.14 -9.09 33.55
CA ALA A 211 -1.72 -8.83 34.93
C ALA A 211 -2.88 -9.00 35.93
N VAL A 212 -4.09 -8.54 35.58
CA VAL A 212 -5.30 -8.73 36.41
C VAL A 212 -5.64 -10.22 36.54
N ILE A 213 -5.64 -10.98 35.44
CA ILE A 213 -5.91 -12.41 35.45
C ILE A 213 -4.91 -13.14 36.35
N LEU A 214 -3.61 -12.87 36.20
CA LEU A 214 -2.56 -13.46 37.02
C LEU A 214 -2.73 -13.08 38.51
N GLY A 215 -3.07 -11.83 38.81
CA GLY A 215 -3.36 -11.36 40.15
C GLY A 215 -4.54 -12.12 40.80
N CYS A 216 -5.63 -12.32 40.08
CA CYS A 216 -6.78 -13.10 40.55
C CYS A 216 -6.40 -14.56 40.82
N VAL A 217 -5.61 -15.16 39.94
CA VAL A 217 -5.15 -16.56 40.14
C VAL A 217 -4.26 -16.68 41.35
N VAL A 218 -3.31 -15.77 41.56
CA VAL A 218 -2.44 -15.77 42.75
C VAL A 218 -3.27 -15.58 44.01
N TYR A 219 -4.24 -14.63 43.99
CA TYR A 219 -5.14 -14.41 45.11
C TYR A 219 -5.94 -15.68 45.47
N LEU A 220 -6.53 -16.34 44.49
CA LEU A 220 -7.25 -17.61 44.70
C LEU A 220 -6.35 -18.70 45.29
N MET A 221 -5.10 -18.82 44.80
CA MET A 221 -4.15 -19.77 45.35
C MET A 221 -3.84 -19.51 46.83
N VAL A 222 -3.68 -18.24 47.22
CA VAL A 222 -3.43 -17.84 48.61
C VAL A 222 -4.64 -18.16 49.50
N VAL A 223 -5.86 -17.87 49.04
CA VAL A 223 -7.11 -18.16 49.79
C VAL A 223 -7.29 -19.66 49.97
N ILE A 224 -7.10 -20.48 48.93
CA ILE A 224 -7.19 -21.93 49.01
C ILE A 224 -6.13 -22.49 49.99
N ARG A 225 -4.90 -21.94 49.96
CA ARG A 225 -3.85 -22.35 50.84
C ARG A 225 -4.17 -22.06 52.32
N LYS A 226 -4.76 -20.89 52.61
CA LYS A 226 -5.23 -20.55 53.99
C LYS A 226 -6.34 -21.45 54.47
N LYS A 227 -7.33 -21.81 53.60
CA LYS A 227 -8.41 -22.75 53.98
C LYS A 227 -7.95 -24.18 54.24
N ASN A 228 -6.86 -24.61 53.62
CA ASN A 228 -6.32 -25.97 53.83
C ASN A 228 -5.37 -26.05 55.03
N LEU A 229 -5.06 -24.95 55.70
CA LEU A 229 -4.24 -24.86 56.92
C LEU A 229 -5.06 -24.66 58.19
N LEU A 230 -6.36 -24.46 58.09
CA LEU A 230 -7.37 -24.50 59.16
C LEU A 230 -8.10 -25.82 59.11
#